data_4102a1080c048f7b99ca5ac1236caa57
#
_entry.id   4102a1080c048f7b99ca5ac1236caa57
#
_cell.length_a   1.000
_cell.length_b   1.000
_cell.length_c   1.000
_cell.angle_alpha   90.00
_cell.angle_beta   90.00
_cell.angle_gamma   90.00
#
_symmetry.space_group_name_H-M   'P 1'
#
loop_
_entity.id
_entity.type
_entity.pdbx_description
1 polymer ?
#
loop_
_entity_poly.entity_id
_entity_poly.type
_entity_poly.pdbx_seq_one_letter_code
_entity_poly.pdbx_strand_id
1 'polypeptide(L)'
;MEEQIIISLGSNLGDRLNALYKALALLEAYPISIKLLSKVYETPAWGFKGEPFYNACVSIKTKLKPKDLLEVLLKVEKTMGRLPSKGKGYSSRTIDLDLLFYKSKNIFSAKLKVPHPKLHKRNFVLAPLCEIAPKFIHPILFQTIEELFQNSSDRIIATPLTYDLGLPPIFKSFPYIVIEGNIGVGKTTLAKLLAVNYNSKLLSESFTKNPFLEAFY
;
A
#
# COMPACT_ATOMS: atom_id res chain seq x y z
N MET A 1 -10.84 -17.42 -12.07
CA MET A 1 -9.71 -16.87 -11.28
C MET A 1 -9.83 -15.36 -11.28
N GLU A 2 -9.90 -14.73 -10.11
CA GLU A 2 -9.93 -13.28 -10.05
C GLU A 2 -8.64 -12.70 -10.64
N GLU A 3 -8.79 -11.79 -11.58
CA GLU A 3 -7.68 -11.08 -12.21
C GLU A 3 -7.12 -10.04 -11.23
N GLN A 4 -6.13 -10.42 -10.43
CA GLN A 4 -5.55 -9.54 -9.42
C GLN A 4 -4.38 -8.71 -9.98
N ILE A 5 -4.30 -7.46 -9.54
CA ILE A 5 -3.12 -6.60 -9.73
C ILE A 5 -2.52 -6.40 -8.35
N ILE A 6 -1.29 -6.85 -8.15
CA ILE A 6 -0.67 -6.88 -6.82
C ILE A 6 0.66 -6.11 -6.85
N ILE A 7 0.83 -5.27 -5.84
CA ILE A 7 2.02 -4.44 -5.62
C ILE A 7 2.61 -4.81 -4.27
N SER A 8 3.94 -4.92 -4.18
CA SER A 8 4.64 -4.95 -2.90
C SER A 8 5.12 -3.55 -2.51
N LEU A 9 5.12 -3.29 -1.21
CA LEU A 9 5.64 -2.08 -0.60
C LEU A 9 6.75 -2.46 0.35
N GLY A 10 7.85 -1.69 0.36
CA GLY A 10 8.96 -1.90 1.29
C GLY A 10 9.57 -0.57 1.74
N SER A 11 9.90 -0.44 3.02
CA SER A 11 10.54 0.75 3.59
C SER A 11 11.53 0.35 4.69
N ASN A 12 12.75 0.91 4.68
CA ASN A 12 13.72 0.72 5.75
C ASN A 12 14.47 2.01 6.15
N LEU A 13 13.96 3.17 5.78
CA LEU A 13 14.56 4.45 6.10
C LEU A 13 13.54 5.41 6.72
N GLY A 14 13.91 6.02 7.84
CA GLY A 14 13.05 6.96 8.58
C GLY A 14 11.84 6.29 9.22
N ASP A 15 10.71 6.99 9.26
CA ASP A 15 9.46 6.44 9.76
C ASP A 15 8.85 5.49 8.73
N ARG A 16 9.25 4.21 8.85
CA ARG A 16 8.90 3.13 7.91
C ARG A 16 7.40 2.93 7.79
N LEU A 17 6.67 2.96 8.91
CA LEU A 17 5.22 2.74 8.92
C LEU A 17 4.49 3.89 8.23
N ASN A 18 4.83 5.12 8.57
CA ASN A 18 4.25 6.31 7.94
C ASN A 18 4.60 6.37 6.43
N ALA A 19 5.77 5.86 6.03
CA ALA A 19 6.12 5.75 4.62
C ALA A 19 5.17 4.81 3.86
N LEU A 20 4.79 3.66 4.45
CA LEU A 20 3.80 2.76 3.85
C LEU A 20 2.41 3.43 3.73
N TYR A 21 1.93 4.10 4.79
CA TYR A 21 0.66 4.85 4.75
C TYR A 21 0.66 5.94 3.68
N LYS A 22 1.71 6.75 3.63
CA LYS A 22 1.83 7.82 2.62
C LYS A 22 1.86 7.28 1.20
N ALA A 23 2.54 6.16 0.97
CA ALA A 23 2.57 5.52 -0.34
C ALA A 23 1.17 5.07 -0.78
N LEU A 24 0.39 4.44 0.11
CA LEU A 24 -0.98 4.03 -0.17
C LEU A 24 -1.88 5.23 -0.48
N ALA A 25 -1.82 6.29 0.33
CA ALA A 25 -2.57 7.51 0.09
C ALA A 25 -2.22 8.19 -1.24
N LEU A 26 -0.93 8.22 -1.59
CA LEU A 26 -0.48 8.76 -2.88
C LEU A 26 -0.92 7.89 -4.05
N LEU A 27 -0.99 6.57 -3.92
CA LEU A 27 -1.52 5.68 -4.95
C LEU A 27 -3.01 5.94 -5.20
N GLU A 28 -3.80 6.16 -4.16
CA GLU A 28 -5.24 6.46 -4.27
C GLU A 28 -5.55 7.85 -4.84
N ALA A 29 -4.57 8.76 -4.93
CA ALA A 29 -4.70 10.02 -5.67
C ALA A 29 -4.73 9.81 -7.20
N TYR A 30 -4.41 8.62 -7.68
CA TYR A 30 -4.57 8.18 -9.07
C TYR A 30 -5.84 7.32 -9.22
N PRO A 31 -6.25 6.92 -10.43
CA PRO A 31 -7.41 6.03 -10.64
C PRO A 31 -7.08 4.59 -10.21
N ILE A 32 -6.71 4.44 -8.96
CA ILE A 32 -6.35 3.19 -8.27
C ILE A 32 -7.25 3.05 -7.04
N SER A 33 -7.83 1.88 -6.85
CA SER A 33 -8.62 1.54 -5.66
C SER A 33 -7.97 0.36 -4.96
N ILE A 34 -7.61 0.52 -3.70
CA ILE A 34 -7.08 -0.54 -2.84
C ILE A 34 -8.21 -1.52 -2.52
N LYS A 35 -7.94 -2.83 -2.61
CA LYS A 35 -8.91 -3.90 -2.38
C LYS A 35 -8.56 -4.74 -1.17
N LEU A 36 -7.33 -5.20 -1.08
CA LEU A 36 -6.83 -6.00 0.02
C LEU A 36 -5.47 -5.47 0.44
N LEU A 37 -5.21 -5.50 1.73
CA LEU A 37 -3.92 -5.15 2.34
C LEU A 37 -3.48 -6.31 3.22
N SER A 38 -2.21 -6.69 3.14
CA SER A 38 -1.60 -7.58 4.12
C SER A 38 -1.30 -6.81 5.42
N LYS A 39 -1.00 -7.54 6.47
CA LYS A 39 -0.26 -7.00 7.61
C LYS A 39 1.09 -6.45 7.16
N VAL A 40 1.71 -5.68 8.04
CA VAL A 40 3.12 -5.28 7.89
C VAL A 40 4.00 -6.40 8.42
N TYR A 41 5.03 -6.76 7.65
CA TYR A 41 6.03 -7.76 8.04
C TYR A 41 7.37 -7.07 8.21
N GLU A 42 8.04 -7.32 9.34
CA GLU A 42 9.42 -6.89 9.53
C GLU A 42 10.37 -7.99 9.05
N THR A 43 11.39 -7.59 8.27
CA THR A 43 12.44 -8.49 7.78
C THR A 43 13.80 -7.82 7.85
N PRO A 44 14.91 -8.57 8.05
CA PRO A 44 16.25 -8.05 7.85
C PRO A 44 16.44 -7.49 6.43
N ALA A 45 17.39 -6.57 6.26
CA ALA A 45 17.78 -6.10 4.93
C ALA A 45 18.30 -7.26 4.07
N TRP A 46 17.79 -7.38 2.84
CA TRP A 46 18.15 -8.47 1.92
C TRP A 46 19.31 -8.07 1.01
N GLY A 47 20.42 -8.81 1.10
CA GLY A 47 21.57 -8.64 0.19
C GLY A 47 22.47 -7.44 0.48
N PHE A 48 22.28 -6.73 1.60
CA PHE A 48 23.17 -5.65 2.07
C PHE A 48 23.03 -5.43 3.58
N LYS A 49 23.95 -4.67 4.17
CA LYS A 49 23.92 -4.29 5.59
C LYS A 49 23.09 -3.01 5.76
N GLY A 50 21.96 -3.09 6.43
CA GLY A 50 21.03 -1.95 6.63
C GLY A 50 20.00 -2.25 7.69
N GLU A 51 19.18 -1.24 8.01
CA GLU A 51 18.06 -1.37 8.94
C GLU A 51 17.01 -2.36 8.39
N PRO A 52 16.27 -3.04 9.28
CA PRO A 52 15.19 -3.93 8.90
C PRO A 52 14.13 -3.21 8.07
N PHE A 53 13.54 -3.93 7.14
CA PHE A 53 12.44 -3.44 6.30
C PHE A 53 11.08 -3.70 6.96
N TYR A 54 10.15 -2.78 6.74
CA TYR A 54 8.72 -3.04 6.80
C TYR A 54 8.23 -3.33 5.38
N ASN A 55 7.62 -4.51 5.20
CA ASN A 55 7.11 -4.98 3.92
C ASN A 55 5.62 -5.27 4.02
N ALA A 56 4.90 -4.99 2.94
CA ALA A 56 3.49 -5.32 2.80
C ALA A 56 3.15 -5.61 1.33
N CYS A 57 2.01 -6.26 1.10
CA CYS A 57 1.43 -6.42 -0.22
C CYS A 57 0.04 -5.79 -0.28
N VAL A 58 -0.30 -5.22 -1.43
CA VAL A 58 -1.61 -4.65 -1.69
C VAL A 58 -2.17 -5.19 -3.00
N SER A 59 -3.44 -5.64 -2.97
CA SER A 59 -4.22 -5.89 -4.17
C SER A 59 -4.99 -4.63 -4.54
N ILE A 60 -4.95 -4.25 -5.80
CA ILE A 60 -5.57 -3.02 -6.32
C ILE A 60 -6.50 -3.30 -7.50
N LYS A 61 -7.42 -2.37 -7.74
CA LYS A 61 -8.22 -2.29 -8.98
C LYS A 61 -7.89 -0.98 -9.70
N THR A 62 -7.58 -1.06 -10.99
CA THR A 62 -7.31 0.12 -11.82
C THR A 62 -7.62 -0.17 -13.29
N LYS A 63 -7.86 0.91 -14.06
CA LYS A 63 -7.95 0.88 -15.53
C LYS A 63 -6.62 1.24 -16.21
N LEU A 64 -5.60 1.66 -15.45
CA LEU A 64 -4.29 1.98 -15.98
C LEU A 64 -3.68 0.75 -16.66
N LYS A 65 -3.05 0.93 -17.81
CA LYS A 65 -2.26 -0.14 -18.46
C LYS A 65 -1.00 -0.43 -17.63
N PRO A 66 -0.36 -1.60 -17.77
CA PRO A 66 0.81 -1.98 -16.97
C PRO A 66 1.95 -0.97 -16.98
N LYS A 67 2.23 -0.35 -18.13
CA LYS A 67 3.27 0.69 -18.25
C LYS A 67 2.90 1.97 -17.52
N ASP A 68 1.65 2.41 -17.65
CA ASP A 68 1.16 3.63 -17.01
C ASP A 68 1.14 3.44 -15.47
N LEU A 69 0.77 2.23 -15.01
CA LEU A 69 0.83 1.89 -13.59
C LEU A 69 2.27 1.93 -13.07
N LEU A 70 3.24 1.36 -13.82
CA LEU A 70 4.65 1.45 -13.45
C LEU A 70 5.12 2.91 -13.32
N GLU A 71 4.71 3.79 -14.23
CA GLU A 71 5.04 5.22 -14.17
C GLU A 71 4.46 5.89 -12.93
N VAL A 72 3.24 5.51 -12.53
CA VAL A 72 2.63 5.98 -11.27
C VAL A 72 3.45 5.51 -10.07
N LEU A 73 3.84 4.22 -10.00
CA LEU A 73 4.65 3.70 -8.91
C LEU A 73 5.98 4.47 -8.78
N LEU A 74 6.70 4.64 -9.88
CA LEU A 74 7.95 5.39 -9.92
C LEU A 74 7.77 6.86 -9.52
N LYS A 75 6.65 7.48 -9.90
CA LYS A 75 6.34 8.87 -9.54
C LYS A 75 6.06 8.99 -8.04
N VAL A 76 5.32 8.05 -7.44
CA VAL A 76 5.09 8.01 -6.00
C VAL A 76 6.41 7.86 -5.24
N GLU A 77 7.27 6.92 -5.64
CA GLU A 77 8.59 6.74 -5.05
C GLU A 77 9.43 8.03 -5.11
N LYS A 78 9.46 8.68 -6.26
CA LYS A 78 10.16 9.97 -6.45
C LYS A 78 9.59 11.06 -5.54
N THR A 79 8.28 11.18 -5.45
CA THR A 79 7.60 12.16 -4.58
C THR A 79 7.95 11.92 -3.10
N MET A 80 8.18 10.68 -2.70
CA MET A 80 8.59 10.29 -1.35
C MET A 80 10.11 10.38 -1.12
N GLY A 81 10.86 10.98 -2.03
CA GLY A 81 12.28 11.26 -1.87
C GLY A 81 13.20 10.08 -2.23
N ARG A 82 12.71 9.07 -2.96
CA ARG A 82 13.59 8.02 -3.47
C ARG A 82 14.57 8.61 -4.49
N LEU A 83 15.85 8.59 -4.14
CA LEU A 83 16.91 8.99 -5.04
C LEU A 83 17.27 7.84 -6.00
N PRO A 84 17.68 8.15 -7.24
CA PRO A 84 18.23 7.15 -8.14
C PRO A 84 19.43 6.45 -7.49
N SER A 85 19.48 5.14 -7.57
CA SER A 85 20.62 4.36 -7.06
C SER A 85 21.90 4.78 -7.78
N LYS A 86 22.92 5.24 -7.03
CA LYS A 86 24.23 5.63 -7.59
C LYS A 86 25.15 4.43 -7.89
N GLY A 87 24.67 3.17 -7.80
CA GLY A 87 25.50 1.98 -7.98
C GLY A 87 24.72 0.71 -8.31
N LYS A 88 25.46 -0.36 -8.64
CA LYS A 88 24.89 -1.71 -8.79
C LYS A 88 24.74 -2.32 -7.39
N GLY A 89 23.53 -2.30 -6.80
CA GLY A 89 23.27 -2.95 -5.51
C GLY A 89 21.98 -2.49 -4.84
N TYR A 90 21.65 -3.21 -3.75
CA TYR A 90 20.54 -2.83 -2.87
C TYR A 90 21.00 -1.75 -1.89
N SER A 91 20.11 -0.83 -1.53
CA SER A 91 20.37 0.26 -0.60
C SER A 91 19.13 0.55 0.23
N SER A 92 19.33 1.20 1.36
CA SER A 92 18.22 1.73 2.17
C SER A 92 17.39 2.72 1.38
N ARG A 93 16.06 2.70 1.60
CA ARG A 93 15.11 3.54 0.87
C ARG A 93 13.89 3.88 1.70
N THR A 94 13.37 5.09 1.49
CA THR A 94 12.15 5.54 2.13
C THR A 94 10.96 4.69 1.74
N ILE A 95 10.87 4.35 0.44
CA ILE A 95 9.82 3.47 -0.12
C ILE A 95 10.33 2.74 -1.35
N ASP A 96 9.87 1.52 -1.56
CA ASP A 96 10.05 0.68 -2.73
C ASP A 96 8.69 0.13 -3.14
N LEU A 97 8.31 0.30 -4.40
CA LEU A 97 7.03 -0.13 -4.94
C LEU A 97 7.26 -1.02 -6.16
N ASP A 98 7.06 -2.33 -6.01
CA ASP A 98 7.24 -3.29 -7.08
C ASP A 98 5.90 -3.84 -7.57
N LEU A 99 5.64 -3.79 -8.88
CA LEU A 99 4.50 -4.45 -9.51
C LEU A 99 4.78 -5.96 -9.60
N LEU A 100 4.11 -6.75 -8.75
CA LEU A 100 4.30 -8.20 -8.67
C LEU A 100 3.54 -8.94 -9.77
N PHE A 101 2.24 -8.65 -9.88
CA PHE A 101 1.33 -9.25 -10.84
C PHE A 101 0.42 -8.19 -11.47
N TYR A 102 0.12 -8.37 -12.73
CA TYR A 102 -0.91 -7.60 -13.43
C TYR A 102 -1.87 -8.57 -14.11
N LYS A 103 -2.90 -8.97 -13.36
CA LYS A 103 -3.82 -10.03 -13.79
C LYS A 103 -3.01 -11.32 -14.12
N SER A 104 -3.41 -12.05 -15.13
CA SER A 104 -2.68 -13.23 -15.67
C SER A 104 -1.63 -12.89 -16.74
N LYS A 105 -1.26 -11.60 -16.88
CA LYS A 105 -0.35 -11.18 -17.96
C LYS A 105 1.10 -11.54 -17.69
N ASN A 106 1.76 -12.04 -18.73
CA ASN A 106 3.20 -12.19 -18.80
C ASN A 106 3.77 -11.06 -19.66
N ILE A 107 4.56 -10.16 -19.05
CA ILE A 107 5.16 -9.00 -19.71
C ILE A 107 6.67 -9.08 -19.57
N PHE A 108 7.37 -9.09 -20.69
CA PHE A 108 8.83 -9.12 -20.75
C PHE A 108 9.33 -7.96 -21.63
N SER A 109 9.66 -6.84 -21.01
CA SER A 109 10.25 -5.70 -21.68
C SER A 109 11.46 -5.19 -20.91
N ALA A 110 12.24 -4.32 -21.53
CA ALA A 110 13.42 -3.72 -20.88
C ALA A 110 13.06 -2.93 -19.61
N LYS A 111 11.87 -2.31 -19.58
CA LYS A 111 11.42 -1.46 -18.46
C LYS A 111 10.49 -2.16 -17.48
N LEU A 112 9.77 -3.21 -17.89
CA LEU A 112 8.76 -3.87 -17.06
C LEU A 112 8.79 -5.37 -17.28
N LYS A 113 8.92 -6.12 -16.20
CA LYS A 113 8.78 -7.58 -16.16
C LYS A 113 7.71 -7.95 -15.16
N VAL A 114 6.67 -8.63 -15.63
CA VAL A 114 5.53 -9.11 -14.82
C VAL A 114 5.23 -10.55 -15.26
N PRO A 115 5.16 -11.51 -14.35
CA PRO A 115 5.42 -11.44 -12.91
C PRO A 115 6.80 -10.89 -12.56
N HIS A 116 6.91 -10.26 -11.39
CA HIS A 116 8.20 -9.74 -10.93
C HIS A 116 9.23 -10.90 -10.82
N PRO A 117 10.39 -10.84 -11.51
CA PRO A 117 11.24 -12.00 -11.78
C PRO A 117 11.87 -12.65 -10.55
N LYS A 118 11.91 -11.95 -9.42
CA LYS A 118 12.55 -12.45 -8.18
C LYS A 118 11.55 -12.71 -7.05
N LEU A 119 10.24 -12.53 -7.24
CA LEU A 119 9.26 -12.64 -6.15
C LEU A 119 9.28 -14.00 -5.46
N HIS A 120 9.42 -15.10 -6.25
CA HIS A 120 9.42 -16.48 -5.77
C HIS A 120 10.66 -16.89 -4.97
N LYS A 121 11.65 -16.02 -4.88
CA LYS A 121 12.92 -16.22 -4.14
C LYS A 121 13.05 -15.27 -2.93
N ARG A 122 11.95 -14.66 -2.49
CA ARG A 122 12.01 -13.57 -1.50
C ARG A 122 10.88 -13.70 -0.49
N ASN A 123 11.18 -14.18 0.71
CA ASN A 123 10.20 -14.36 1.76
C ASN A 123 9.58 -13.05 2.23
N PHE A 124 10.32 -11.94 2.16
CA PHE A 124 9.77 -10.61 2.47
C PHE A 124 8.68 -10.14 1.49
N VAL A 125 8.59 -10.77 0.30
CA VAL A 125 7.49 -10.61 -0.65
C VAL A 125 6.45 -11.71 -0.47
N LEU A 126 6.90 -12.99 -0.38
CA LEU A 126 6.00 -14.13 -0.37
C LEU A 126 5.12 -14.19 0.89
N ALA A 127 5.63 -13.83 2.06
CA ALA A 127 4.86 -13.86 3.30
C ALA A 127 3.63 -12.91 3.25
N PRO A 128 3.78 -11.59 3.00
CA PRO A 128 2.62 -10.71 2.87
C PRO A 128 1.75 -11.00 1.65
N LEU A 129 2.33 -11.52 0.57
CA LEU A 129 1.60 -11.93 -0.62
C LEU A 129 0.71 -13.15 -0.36
N CYS A 130 1.22 -14.14 0.39
CA CYS A 130 0.48 -15.34 0.77
C CYS A 130 -0.72 -15.00 1.67
N GLU A 131 -0.65 -13.96 2.49
CA GLU A 131 -1.77 -13.51 3.32
C GLU A 131 -2.97 -13.04 2.48
N ILE A 132 -2.74 -12.31 1.38
CA ILE A 132 -3.81 -11.72 0.58
C ILE A 132 -4.19 -12.52 -0.67
N ALA A 133 -3.32 -13.41 -1.13
CA ALA A 133 -3.53 -14.16 -2.37
C ALA A 133 -2.93 -15.59 -2.33
N PRO A 134 -3.20 -16.41 -1.28
CA PRO A 134 -2.55 -17.73 -1.13
C PRO A 134 -2.81 -18.66 -2.32
N LYS A 135 -4.02 -18.64 -2.86
CA LYS A 135 -4.48 -19.51 -3.98
C LYS A 135 -4.21 -18.92 -5.38
N PHE A 136 -3.60 -17.74 -5.46
CA PHE A 136 -3.25 -17.18 -6.76
C PHE A 136 -2.14 -18.02 -7.40
N ILE A 137 -2.38 -18.44 -8.64
CA ILE A 137 -1.42 -19.27 -9.39
C ILE A 137 -0.44 -18.37 -10.13
N HIS A 138 0.85 -18.56 -9.89
CA HIS A 138 1.91 -17.84 -10.60
C HIS A 138 1.89 -18.21 -12.09
N PRO A 139 1.67 -17.27 -13.02
CA PRO A 139 1.36 -17.60 -14.42
C PRO A 139 2.52 -18.22 -15.23
N ILE A 140 3.73 -18.26 -14.66
CA ILE A 140 4.90 -18.89 -15.29
C ILE A 140 5.33 -20.16 -14.56
N LEU A 141 5.22 -20.18 -13.21
CA LEU A 141 5.68 -21.32 -12.41
C LEU A 141 4.58 -22.36 -12.18
N PHE A 142 3.31 -22.00 -12.47
CA PHE A 142 2.13 -22.85 -12.31
C PHE A 142 1.97 -23.42 -10.89
N GLN A 143 2.47 -22.71 -9.90
CA GLN A 143 2.33 -22.98 -8.47
C GLN A 143 1.53 -21.88 -7.82
N THR A 144 0.80 -22.21 -6.76
CA THR A 144 0.12 -21.23 -5.91
C THR A 144 1.15 -20.41 -5.11
N ILE A 145 0.76 -19.23 -4.66
CA ILE A 145 1.63 -18.41 -3.82
C ILE A 145 1.95 -19.12 -2.50
N GLU A 146 1.00 -19.87 -1.96
CA GLU A 146 1.19 -20.69 -0.76
C GLU A 146 2.26 -21.77 -0.99
N GLU A 147 2.20 -22.53 -2.09
CA GLU A 147 3.23 -23.51 -2.46
C GLU A 147 4.59 -22.86 -2.67
N LEU A 148 4.64 -21.70 -3.34
CA LEU A 148 5.90 -20.96 -3.52
C LEU A 148 6.50 -20.51 -2.19
N PHE A 149 5.67 -20.09 -1.23
CA PHE A 149 6.13 -19.69 0.09
C PHE A 149 6.62 -20.87 0.91
N GLN A 150 5.88 -21.96 0.94
CA GLN A 150 6.26 -23.20 1.66
C GLN A 150 7.56 -23.82 1.12
N ASN A 151 7.77 -23.78 -0.19
CA ASN A 151 8.93 -24.34 -0.87
C ASN A 151 10.08 -23.34 -1.06
N SER A 152 9.98 -22.14 -0.46
CA SER A 152 10.99 -21.10 -0.62
C SER A 152 12.35 -21.52 -0.03
N SER A 153 13.41 -21.30 -0.79
CA SER A 153 14.79 -21.48 -0.31
C SER A 153 15.32 -20.28 0.48
N ASP A 154 14.58 -19.16 0.51
CA ASP A 154 14.95 -17.99 1.33
C ASP A 154 14.83 -18.35 2.82
N ARG A 155 15.86 -18.03 3.60
CA ARG A 155 15.90 -18.28 5.06
C ARG A 155 15.52 -17.06 5.88
N ILE A 156 15.17 -15.95 5.24
CA ILE A 156 14.71 -14.76 5.94
C ILE A 156 13.36 -15.05 6.60
N ILE A 157 13.30 -14.76 7.91
CA ILE A 157 12.06 -14.80 8.68
C ILE A 157 11.34 -13.47 8.48
N ALA A 158 10.13 -13.54 7.97
CA ALA A 158 9.24 -12.39 7.87
C ALA A 158 8.27 -12.42 9.08
N THR A 159 8.47 -11.50 10.02
CA THR A 159 7.69 -11.43 11.25
C THR A 159 6.49 -10.51 11.07
N PRO A 160 5.26 -11.00 11.17
CA PRO A 160 4.08 -10.16 11.08
C PRO A 160 3.99 -9.23 12.30
N LEU A 161 3.71 -7.96 12.06
CA LEU A 161 3.48 -6.95 13.08
C LEU A 161 1.97 -6.70 13.25
N THR A 162 1.61 -6.12 14.37
CA THR A 162 0.20 -5.81 14.70
C THR A 162 -0.34 -4.57 13.97
N TYR A 163 0.47 -3.94 13.12
CA TYR A 163 0.06 -2.76 12.35
C TYR A 163 -0.93 -3.13 11.25
N ASP A 164 -2.02 -2.40 11.21
CA ASP A 164 -3.04 -2.47 10.17
C ASP A 164 -2.85 -1.29 9.21
N LEU A 165 -2.44 -1.57 7.98
CA LEU A 165 -2.30 -0.56 6.92
C LEU A 165 -3.63 -0.12 6.33
N GLY A 166 -4.76 -0.71 6.78
CA GLY A 166 -6.08 -0.19 6.53
C GLY A 166 -6.11 1.30 6.87
N LEU A 167 -7.07 1.79 7.51
CA LEU A 167 -7.12 3.19 7.95
C LEU A 167 -6.17 3.41 9.13
N PRO A 168 -5.49 4.57 9.26
CA PRO A 168 -4.62 4.85 10.39
C PRO A 168 -5.34 4.51 11.71
N PRO A 169 -4.72 3.70 12.59
CA PRO A 169 -5.39 3.23 13.81
C PRO A 169 -5.88 4.38 14.69
N ILE A 170 -5.27 5.54 14.57
CA ILE A 170 -5.64 6.74 15.33
C ILE A 170 -7.15 7.07 15.20
N PHE A 171 -7.73 6.88 14.02
CA PHE A 171 -9.15 7.16 13.83
C PHE A 171 -10.08 6.09 14.40
N LYS A 172 -9.59 4.83 14.55
CA LYS A 172 -10.35 3.75 15.19
C LYS A 172 -10.36 3.85 16.72
N SER A 173 -9.40 4.59 17.28
CA SER A 173 -9.20 4.72 18.73
C SER A 173 -10.04 5.81 19.38
N PHE A 174 -10.66 6.68 18.61
CA PHE A 174 -11.45 7.79 19.11
C PHE A 174 -12.94 7.61 18.84
N PRO A 175 -13.81 7.81 19.87
CA PRO A 175 -15.26 7.74 19.68
C PRO A 175 -15.81 8.86 18.80
N TYR A 176 -15.08 9.97 18.70
CA TYR A 176 -15.46 11.16 17.91
C TYR A 176 -14.26 11.73 17.19
N ILE A 177 -14.47 12.17 15.94
CA ILE A 177 -13.52 12.96 15.15
C ILE A 177 -14.21 14.27 14.81
N VAL A 178 -13.66 15.38 15.25
CA VAL A 178 -14.16 16.73 14.92
C VAL A 178 -13.31 17.30 13.79
N ILE A 179 -13.96 17.86 12.77
CA ILE A 179 -13.31 18.50 11.63
C ILE A 179 -13.66 19.99 11.67
N GLU A 180 -12.70 20.80 12.01
CA GLU A 180 -12.83 22.26 12.07
C GLU A 180 -12.02 22.95 10.96
N GLY A 181 -12.37 24.19 10.63
CA GLY A 181 -11.67 25.01 9.64
C GLY A 181 -12.60 26.07 9.03
N ASN A 182 -12.04 26.97 8.25
CA ASN A 182 -12.76 28.07 7.62
C ASN A 182 -13.83 27.61 6.62
N ILE A 183 -14.76 28.49 6.27
CA ILE A 183 -15.79 28.26 5.25
C ILE A 183 -15.10 27.96 3.90
N GLY A 184 -15.60 26.97 3.18
CA GLY A 184 -15.10 26.63 1.84
C GLY A 184 -13.86 25.71 1.78
N VAL A 185 -13.20 25.37 2.90
CA VAL A 185 -11.99 24.51 2.90
C VAL A 185 -12.25 23.02 2.68
N GLY A 186 -13.47 22.59 2.43
CA GLY A 186 -13.81 21.21 2.13
C GLY A 186 -14.08 20.30 3.34
N LYS A 187 -14.35 20.86 4.53
CA LYS A 187 -14.68 20.08 5.75
C LYS A 187 -15.76 19.03 5.53
N THR A 188 -16.88 19.44 4.94
CA THR A 188 -18.02 18.54 4.69
C THR A 188 -17.67 17.40 3.75
N THR A 189 -16.85 17.68 2.73
CA THR A 189 -16.36 16.65 1.79
C THR A 189 -15.46 15.66 2.51
N LEU A 190 -14.51 16.15 3.31
CA LEU A 190 -13.61 15.30 4.11
C LEU A 190 -14.40 14.46 5.12
N ALA A 191 -15.34 15.07 5.85
CA ALA A 191 -16.18 14.37 6.82
C ALA A 191 -17.00 13.23 6.17
N LYS A 192 -17.58 13.47 4.99
CA LYS A 192 -18.31 12.43 4.22
C LYS A 192 -17.39 11.30 3.81
N LEU A 193 -16.19 11.60 3.29
CA LEU A 193 -15.21 10.60 2.90
C LEU A 193 -14.75 9.74 4.10
N LEU A 194 -14.46 10.37 5.22
CA LEU A 194 -14.10 9.67 6.46
C LEU A 194 -15.26 8.79 6.95
N ALA A 195 -16.49 9.32 6.99
CA ALA A 195 -17.66 8.56 7.44
C ALA A 195 -17.87 7.28 6.61
N VAL A 196 -17.72 7.36 5.28
CA VAL A 196 -17.81 6.19 4.39
C VAL A 196 -16.68 5.20 4.64
N ASN A 197 -15.43 5.69 4.68
CA ASN A 197 -14.27 4.83 4.81
C ASN A 197 -14.16 4.14 6.18
N TYR A 198 -14.67 4.79 7.23
CA TYR A 198 -14.63 4.25 8.61
C TYR A 198 -15.94 3.60 9.05
N ASN A 199 -16.93 3.52 8.14
CA ASN A 199 -18.28 3.07 8.47
C ASN A 199 -18.82 3.77 9.72
N SER A 200 -18.63 5.09 9.78
CA SER A 200 -18.94 5.94 10.93
C SER A 200 -20.15 6.82 10.67
N LYS A 201 -20.86 7.18 11.73
CA LYS A 201 -21.99 8.09 11.62
C LYS A 201 -21.50 9.52 11.39
N LEU A 202 -21.93 10.15 10.29
CA LEU A 202 -21.68 11.55 10.04
C LEU A 202 -22.66 12.41 10.86
N LEU A 203 -22.12 13.30 11.67
CA LEU A 203 -22.86 14.35 12.33
C LEU A 203 -22.47 15.67 11.67
N SER A 204 -23.42 16.32 10.99
CA SER A 204 -23.21 17.65 10.43
C SER A 204 -23.90 18.71 11.27
N GLU A 205 -23.29 19.86 11.45
CA GLU A 205 -23.98 21.04 11.99
C GLU A 205 -25.20 21.37 11.13
N SER A 206 -26.36 21.44 11.76
CA SER A 206 -27.56 21.93 11.09
C SER A 206 -27.68 23.43 11.36
N PHE A 207 -27.20 24.23 10.42
CA PHE A 207 -27.33 25.71 10.50
C PHE A 207 -28.78 26.18 10.59
N THR A 208 -29.73 25.43 10.05
CA THR A 208 -31.14 25.79 10.01
C THR A 208 -31.91 25.54 11.31
N LYS A 209 -31.32 24.85 12.29
CA LYS A 209 -31.98 24.48 13.56
C LYS A 209 -31.19 24.90 14.80
N ASN A 210 -30.17 25.74 14.65
CA ASN A 210 -29.40 26.21 15.79
C ASN A 210 -30.05 27.49 16.35
N PRO A 211 -30.73 27.43 17.52
CA PRO A 211 -31.45 28.59 18.08
C PRO A 211 -30.52 29.71 18.55
N PHE A 212 -29.20 29.48 18.55
CA PHE A 212 -28.21 30.48 18.94
C PHE A 212 -27.60 31.26 17.79
N LEU A 213 -27.86 30.87 16.53
CA LEU A 213 -27.29 31.55 15.36
C LEU A 213 -27.90 32.95 15.11
N GLU A 214 -29.19 33.15 15.45
CA GLU A 214 -29.84 34.47 15.30
C GLU A 214 -29.24 35.52 16.25
N ALA A 215 -28.53 35.12 17.31
CA ALA A 215 -27.90 36.08 18.22
C ALA A 215 -26.48 36.50 17.77
N PHE A 216 -25.93 35.89 16.71
CA PHE A 216 -24.59 36.18 16.19
C PHE A 216 -24.55 36.93 14.87
N TYR A 217 -25.69 37.11 14.21
CA TYR A 217 -25.88 37.90 13.00
C TYR A 217 -26.97 38.95 13.22
#